data_a9d82de268a664d92bc1ff9e3eddee10
#
_entry.id   a9d82de268a664d92bc1ff9e3eddee10
#
_cell.length_a   1.000
_cell.length_b   1.000
_cell.length_c   1.000
_cell.angle_alpha   90.00
_cell.angle_beta   90.00
_cell.angle_gamma   90.00
#
_symmetry.space_group_name_H-M   'P 1'
#
loop_
_entity.id
_entity.type
_entity.pdbx_description
1 polymer ?
#
loop_
_entity_poly.entity_id
_entity_poly.type
_entity_poly.pdbx_seq_one_letter_code
_entity_poly.pdbx_strand_id
1 'polypeptide(L)'
;MTKKLHIKTWGCQMNEYDSSKMADLLDATHGYQLTDVAEEADVLLLNTCSIREKAQEKVFHQLGRWRLLKEKNPDLIIGVGGCVASQEGEHIRQRAHYVDIIFGPQTLHRLPEMINSVRGDRSPVVDISFPEIEKFDRLPEPRAEGPTAFVSIMEGCNKYCTYCVVPYTRGEEVSRPSDDILFEIAQLAAQGVREVNLLGQNVNAWRGENYDGTTGTFADLLRLVAAIDGIDRIRFTTSHPIEFTDDIIEVYRDTPELVSFLHLPVQSGSDRVLNLMGRTHTALEYKAIIRKLRAARPDIQISSDFIVGFPGETTDDFEKTMKLIADVNFDMSYSFIFSARPGTRAADMVDDVPEEEKKQRLYILQERINQQAMAWSRRMLGTTQRILVEGTSRKNIMELSGRTENNRVVNFEGTPEMIGKFVDVEITDVYPNSLRGKVVRTEDEMGLRVAETPESVIARTRKENELGVGFYQP
;
A
#
# COMPACT_ATOMS: atom_id res chain seq x y z
N MET A 1 23.90 15.53 21.50
CA MET A 1 23.71 14.16 21.00
C MET A 1 22.58 14.20 19.98
N THR A 2 22.70 13.47 18.88
CA THR A 2 21.66 13.37 17.86
C THR A 2 20.47 12.59 18.44
N LYS A 3 19.28 13.12 18.34
CA LYS A 3 18.05 12.44 18.80
C LYS A 3 17.73 11.26 17.89
N LYS A 4 17.39 10.12 18.46
CA LYS A 4 17.09 8.90 17.71
C LYS A 4 15.64 8.48 17.80
N LEU A 5 15.09 8.06 16.67
CA LEU A 5 13.73 7.60 16.49
C LEU A 5 13.73 6.15 16.01
N HIS A 6 13.00 5.29 16.70
CA HIS A 6 12.72 3.94 16.21
C HIS A 6 11.24 3.79 15.90
N ILE A 7 10.92 3.44 14.66
CA ILE A 7 9.55 3.17 14.22
C ILE A 7 9.41 1.68 13.89
N LYS A 8 8.50 1.02 14.58
CA LYS A 8 8.13 -0.35 14.25
C LYS A 8 6.77 -0.36 13.57
N THR A 9 6.76 -0.76 12.32
CA THR A 9 5.54 -0.77 11.48
C THR A 9 5.00 -2.18 11.36
N TRP A 10 3.72 -2.33 11.60
CA TRP A 10 2.95 -3.52 11.28
C TRP A 10 1.71 -3.15 10.50
N GLY A 11 1.50 -3.83 9.38
CA GLY A 11 0.26 -3.60 8.65
C GLY A 11 0.36 -3.74 7.14
N CYS A 12 -0.19 -2.76 6.47
CA CYS A 12 -0.26 -2.66 5.02
C CYS A 12 0.65 -1.52 4.51
N GLN A 13 0.70 -1.35 3.21
CA GLN A 13 1.47 -0.29 2.55
C GLN A 13 1.12 1.12 3.05
N MET A 14 -0.15 1.37 3.41
CA MET A 14 -0.53 2.64 4.03
C MET A 14 0.17 2.89 5.36
N ASN A 15 0.40 1.84 6.18
CA ASN A 15 1.17 2.00 7.41
C ASN A 15 2.65 2.24 7.12
N GLU A 16 3.20 1.66 6.07
CA GLU A 16 4.58 1.95 5.63
C GLU A 16 4.70 3.40 5.17
N TYR A 17 3.76 3.88 4.36
CA TYR A 17 3.68 5.30 3.97
C TYR A 17 3.56 6.22 5.20
N ASP A 18 2.61 5.95 6.12
CA ASP A 18 2.43 6.74 7.33
C ASP A 18 3.72 6.78 8.17
N SER A 19 4.45 5.66 8.27
CA SER A 19 5.72 5.58 9.02
C SER A 19 6.84 6.38 8.37
N SER A 20 6.97 6.35 7.06
CA SER A 20 7.92 7.19 6.32
C SER A 20 7.61 8.68 6.57
N LYS A 21 6.34 9.09 6.48
CA LYS A 21 5.93 10.49 6.74
C LYS A 21 6.18 10.92 8.20
N MET A 22 5.97 10.02 9.18
CA MET A 22 6.32 10.30 10.58
C MET A 22 7.83 10.52 10.75
N ALA A 23 8.66 9.73 10.09
CA ALA A 23 10.10 9.87 10.13
C ALA A 23 10.56 11.20 9.51
N ASP A 24 10.06 11.52 8.31
CA ASP A 24 10.38 12.78 7.62
C ASP A 24 9.94 13.99 8.44
N LEU A 25 8.75 13.95 9.04
CA LEU A 25 8.20 15.01 9.86
C LEU A 25 9.06 15.26 11.11
N LEU A 26 9.46 14.20 11.81
CA LEU A 26 10.23 14.31 13.04
C LEU A 26 11.71 14.66 12.77
N ASP A 27 12.26 14.27 11.61
CA ASP A 27 13.57 14.74 11.17
C ASP A 27 13.52 16.25 10.88
N ALA A 28 12.58 16.70 10.03
CA ALA A 28 12.45 18.10 9.64
C ALA A 28 12.18 19.04 10.83
N THR A 29 11.35 18.62 11.80
CA THR A 29 10.94 19.50 12.92
C THR A 29 11.83 19.42 14.15
N HIS A 30 12.42 18.29 14.43
CA HIS A 30 13.14 18.01 15.68
C HIS A 30 14.54 17.42 15.48
N GLY A 31 14.95 17.12 14.24
CA GLY A 31 16.24 16.52 13.90
C GLY A 31 16.39 15.08 14.39
N TYR A 32 15.29 14.32 14.45
CA TYR A 32 15.37 12.90 14.79
C TYR A 32 15.94 12.10 13.63
N GLN A 33 16.90 11.23 13.94
CA GLN A 33 17.43 10.26 12.98
C GLN A 33 16.87 8.86 13.25
N LEU A 34 16.50 8.16 12.21
CA LEU A 34 16.03 6.78 12.31
C LEU A 34 17.14 5.85 12.84
N THR A 35 16.74 4.90 13.69
CA THR A 35 17.58 3.79 14.14
C THR A 35 16.80 2.48 14.14
N ASP A 36 17.46 1.40 13.73
CA ASP A 36 16.89 0.05 13.81
C ASP A 36 16.99 -0.54 15.22
N VAL A 37 17.77 0.09 16.10
CA VAL A 37 18.05 -0.37 17.47
C VAL A 37 17.15 0.38 18.45
N ALA A 38 16.13 -0.29 18.97
CA ALA A 38 15.16 0.31 19.88
C ALA A 38 15.78 0.82 21.19
N GLU A 39 16.85 0.16 21.66
CA GLU A 39 17.58 0.49 22.88
C GLU A 39 18.32 1.84 22.81
N GLU A 40 18.58 2.32 21.61
CA GLU A 40 19.27 3.60 21.37
C GLU A 40 18.32 4.77 21.13
N ALA A 41 17.02 4.50 21.04
CA ALA A 41 16.05 5.50 20.66
C ALA A 41 15.63 6.39 21.83
N ASP A 42 15.38 7.67 21.54
CA ASP A 42 14.74 8.63 22.46
C ASP A 42 13.21 8.60 22.31
N VAL A 43 12.72 8.14 21.15
CA VAL A 43 11.29 7.96 20.85
C VAL A 43 11.09 6.61 20.16
N LEU A 44 10.16 5.83 20.68
CA LEU A 44 9.70 4.57 20.11
C LEU A 44 8.27 4.74 19.59
N LEU A 45 8.05 4.54 18.31
CA LEU A 45 6.72 4.58 17.71
C LEU A 45 6.31 3.20 17.18
N LEU A 46 5.13 2.75 17.55
CA LEU A 46 4.51 1.54 17.04
C LEU A 46 3.35 1.91 16.12
N ASN A 47 3.54 1.77 14.82
CA ASN A 47 2.47 1.98 13.84
C ASN A 47 1.76 0.66 13.56
N THR A 48 0.43 0.66 13.72
CA THR A 48 -0.37 -0.56 13.87
C THR A 48 -1.53 -0.61 12.90
N CYS A 49 -1.89 -1.83 12.50
CA CYS A 49 -3.01 -2.11 11.59
C CYS A 49 -4.06 -2.99 12.29
N SER A 50 -5.33 -2.71 12.06
CA SER A 50 -6.46 -3.47 12.61
C SER A 50 -6.98 -4.57 11.68
N ILE A 51 -6.37 -4.79 10.51
CA ILE A 51 -6.87 -5.74 9.50
C ILE A 51 -6.79 -7.21 9.98
N ARG A 52 -5.82 -7.54 10.85
CA ARG A 52 -5.62 -8.92 11.34
C ARG A 52 -6.03 -9.05 12.80
N GLU A 53 -6.79 -10.10 13.12
CA GLU A 53 -7.30 -10.38 14.47
C GLU A 53 -6.20 -10.40 15.55
N LYS A 54 -5.06 -11.03 15.26
CA LYS A 54 -3.92 -11.10 16.19
C LYS A 54 -3.07 -9.81 16.26
N ALA A 55 -3.47 -8.76 15.54
CA ALA A 55 -2.67 -7.53 15.51
C ALA A 55 -2.67 -6.85 16.89
N GLN A 56 -3.81 -6.80 17.55
CA GLN A 56 -3.97 -6.19 18.86
C GLN A 56 -3.07 -6.84 19.93
N GLU A 57 -3.09 -8.18 20.04
CA GLU A 57 -2.25 -8.87 21.02
C GLU A 57 -0.75 -8.67 20.75
N LYS A 58 -0.35 -8.64 19.48
CA LYS A 58 1.04 -8.32 19.11
C LYS A 58 1.46 -6.92 19.57
N VAL A 59 0.53 -5.94 19.53
CA VAL A 59 0.78 -4.58 20.03
C VAL A 59 1.17 -4.65 21.51
N PHE A 60 0.36 -5.29 22.33
CA PHE A 60 0.63 -5.39 23.77
C PHE A 60 1.89 -6.19 24.10
N HIS A 61 2.18 -7.25 23.35
CA HIS A 61 3.46 -7.98 23.49
C HIS A 61 4.68 -7.09 23.18
N GLN A 62 4.58 -6.26 22.14
CA GLN A 62 5.68 -5.33 21.82
C GLN A 62 5.82 -4.23 22.87
N LEU A 63 4.70 -3.66 23.30
CA LEU A 63 4.69 -2.64 24.35
C LEU A 63 5.30 -3.19 25.64
N GLY A 64 5.01 -4.43 26.01
CA GLY A 64 5.61 -5.10 27.17
C GLY A 64 7.14 -5.20 27.09
N ARG A 65 7.70 -5.41 25.90
CA ARG A 65 9.17 -5.37 25.70
C ARG A 65 9.71 -3.95 25.86
N TRP A 66 9.05 -2.94 25.31
CA TRP A 66 9.46 -1.54 25.39
C TRP A 66 9.30 -0.94 26.80
N ARG A 67 8.40 -1.48 27.60
CA ARG A 67 8.28 -1.12 29.03
C ARG A 67 9.61 -1.26 29.75
N LEU A 68 10.35 -2.35 29.52
CA LEU A 68 11.65 -2.58 30.13
C LEU A 68 12.70 -1.54 29.74
N LEU A 69 12.61 -0.96 28.54
CA LEU A 69 13.47 0.12 28.09
C LEU A 69 13.10 1.43 28.81
N LYS A 70 11.81 1.71 28.96
CA LYS A 70 11.34 2.89 29.67
C LYS A 70 11.63 2.85 31.17
N GLU A 71 11.61 1.67 31.79
CA GLU A 71 12.03 1.49 33.18
C GLU A 71 13.51 1.84 33.41
N LYS A 72 14.36 1.61 32.37
CA LYS A 72 15.78 1.99 32.39
C LYS A 72 16.00 3.46 32.03
N ASN A 73 15.21 4.01 31.16
CA ASN A 73 15.25 5.40 30.72
C ASN A 73 13.86 6.04 30.82
N PRO A 74 13.52 6.70 31.93
CA PRO A 74 12.22 7.34 32.15
C PRO A 74 11.89 8.46 31.15
N ASP A 75 12.88 9.05 30.49
CA ASP A 75 12.71 10.11 29.49
C ASP A 75 12.41 9.56 28.07
N LEU A 76 12.49 8.23 27.90
CA LEU A 76 12.07 7.56 26.66
C LEU A 76 10.58 7.76 26.41
N ILE A 77 10.22 8.24 25.22
CA ILE A 77 8.81 8.40 24.82
C ILE A 77 8.36 7.16 24.05
N ILE A 78 7.21 6.59 24.44
CA ILE A 78 6.56 5.48 23.72
C ILE A 78 5.24 5.97 23.15
N GLY A 79 5.12 5.90 21.80
CA GLY A 79 3.90 6.24 21.07
C GLY A 79 3.31 5.04 20.33
N VAL A 80 1.98 4.99 20.26
CA VAL A 80 1.22 4.02 19.49
C VAL A 80 0.34 4.75 18.49
N GLY A 81 0.52 4.44 17.22
CA GLY A 81 -0.22 5.05 16.12
C GLY A 81 -0.93 4.03 15.22
N GLY A 82 -1.71 4.54 14.29
CA GLY A 82 -2.37 3.74 13.26
C GLY A 82 -3.76 3.24 13.63
N CYS A 83 -4.28 2.27 12.84
CA CYS A 83 -5.69 1.84 12.95
C CYS A 83 -6.06 1.19 14.29
N VAL A 84 -5.14 0.43 14.93
CA VAL A 84 -5.43 -0.13 16.27
C VAL A 84 -5.48 1.00 17.29
N ALA A 85 -4.63 2.01 17.18
CA ALA A 85 -4.68 3.18 18.05
C ALA A 85 -6.00 3.93 17.93
N SER A 86 -6.51 4.13 16.71
CA SER A 86 -7.84 4.74 16.50
C SER A 86 -8.98 3.90 17.05
N GLN A 87 -8.88 2.57 16.97
CA GLN A 87 -9.92 1.66 17.45
C GLN A 87 -9.96 1.57 18.97
N GLU A 88 -8.78 1.45 19.61
CA GLU A 88 -8.66 1.18 21.04
C GLU A 88 -8.58 2.45 21.91
N GLY A 89 -8.00 3.53 21.37
CA GLY A 89 -7.87 4.81 22.05
C GLY A 89 -7.31 4.67 23.47
N GLU A 90 -7.99 5.25 24.45
CA GLU A 90 -7.63 5.22 25.87
C GLU A 90 -7.51 3.79 26.46
N HIS A 91 -8.14 2.76 25.88
CA HIS A 91 -8.02 1.39 26.38
C HIS A 91 -6.59 0.86 26.28
N ILE A 92 -5.77 1.39 25.33
CA ILE A 92 -4.36 1.04 25.27
C ILE A 92 -3.67 1.43 26.57
N ARG A 93 -3.94 2.63 27.11
CA ARG A 93 -3.31 3.10 28.35
C ARG A 93 -3.81 2.38 29.59
N GLN A 94 -5.06 1.92 29.61
CA GLN A 94 -5.57 1.10 30.71
C GLN A 94 -4.77 -0.20 30.89
N ARG A 95 -4.30 -0.78 29.77
CA ARG A 95 -3.46 -2.00 29.74
C ARG A 95 -1.95 -1.69 29.79
N ALA A 96 -1.53 -0.54 29.28
CA ALA A 96 -0.12 -0.13 29.12
C ALA A 96 0.04 1.35 29.52
N HIS A 97 -0.04 1.63 30.83
CA HIS A 97 0.00 2.98 31.42
C HIS A 97 1.31 3.75 31.12
N TYR A 98 2.34 3.07 30.71
CA TYR A 98 3.65 3.63 30.31
C TYR A 98 3.69 4.15 28.88
N VAL A 99 2.61 4.04 28.11
CA VAL A 99 2.48 4.66 26.79
C VAL A 99 2.19 6.14 26.96
N ASP A 100 2.99 6.98 26.30
CA ASP A 100 2.91 8.44 26.44
C ASP A 100 2.02 9.08 25.37
N ILE A 101 2.02 8.53 24.14
CA ILE A 101 1.30 9.10 23.00
C ILE A 101 0.45 8.02 22.33
N ILE A 102 -0.83 8.34 22.08
CA ILE A 102 -1.72 7.54 21.25
C ILE A 102 -2.31 8.45 20.19
N PHE A 103 -2.15 8.09 18.91
CA PHE A 103 -2.60 8.92 17.82
C PHE A 103 -3.19 8.09 16.67
N GLY A 104 -4.20 8.66 16.00
CA GLY A 104 -4.79 8.07 14.81
C GLY A 104 -3.95 8.30 13.56
N PRO A 105 -4.25 7.62 12.43
CA PRO A 105 -3.58 7.89 11.15
C PRO A 105 -3.81 9.33 10.68
N GLN A 106 -4.93 9.95 11.07
CA GLN A 106 -5.31 11.30 10.65
C GLN A 106 -4.60 12.39 11.44
N THR A 107 -4.01 12.06 12.60
CA THR A 107 -3.37 13.04 13.49
C THR A 107 -1.85 12.89 13.56
N LEU A 108 -1.25 12.05 12.70
CA LEU A 108 0.21 11.84 12.69
C LEU A 108 1.02 13.12 12.47
N HIS A 109 0.48 14.09 11.75
CA HIS A 109 1.10 15.40 11.50
C HIS A 109 1.27 16.25 12.76
N ARG A 110 0.54 15.92 13.84
CA ARG A 110 0.62 16.59 15.16
C ARG A 110 1.63 15.92 16.11
N LEU A 111 2.36 14.90 15.66
CA LEU A 111 3.38 14.22 16.48
C LEU A 111 4.43 15.16 17.08
N PRO A 112 4.95 16.18 16.38
CA PRO A 112 5.88 17.14 16.96
C PRO A 112 5.34 17.85 18.20
N GLU A 113 4.08 18.33 18.13
CA GLU A 113 3.40 18.97 19.25
C GLU A 113 3.12 18.00 20.39
N MET A 114 2.71 16.75 20.08
CA MET A 114 2.47 15.71 21.09
C MET A 114 3.75 15.37 21.85
N ILE A 115 4.88 15.22 21.16
CA ILE A 115 6.19 14.96 21.78
C ILE A 115 6.61 16.13 22.67
N ASN A 116 6.40 17.37 22.21
CA ASN A 116 6.72 18.56 23.00
C ASN A 116 5.85 18.63 24.28
N SER A 117 4.56 18.35 24.18
CA SER A 117 3.64 18.32 25.31
C SER A 117 4.07 17.27 26.35
N VAL A 118 4.38 16.03 25.92
CA VAL A 118 4.86 14.98 26.81
C VAL A 118 6.17 15.38 27.50
N ARG A 119 7.08 16.03 26.78
CA ARG A 119 8.36 16.49 27.38
C ARG A 119 8.20 17.64 28.36
N GLY A 120 7.25 18.56 28.08
CA GLY A 120 6.98 19.71 28.94
C GLY A 120 6.23 19.32 30.20
N ASP A 121 5.06 18.76 30.03
CA ASP A 121 4.10 18.55 31.11
C ASP A 121 4.17 17.14 31.73
N ARG A 122 4.94 16.22 31.12
CA ARG A 122 4.99 14.78 31.44
C ARG A 122 3.60 14.12 31.47
N SER A 123 2.65 14.72 30.77
CA SER A 123 1.28 14.23 30.66
C SER A 123 1.11 13.46 29.35
N PRO A 124 0.47 12.31 29.39
CA PRO A 124 0.21 11.54 28.18
C PRO A 124 -0.79 12.25 27.27
N VAL A 125 -0.63 12.04 25.95
CA VAL A 125 -1.47 12.66 24.93
C VAL A 125 -2.20 11.57 24.14
N VAL A 126 -3.51 11.75 23.97
CA VAL A 126 -4.35 10.89 23.10
C VAL A 126 -5.07 11.76 22.11
N ASP A 127 -4.78 11.60 20.82
CA ASP A 127 -5.46 12.28 19.74
C ASP A 127 -5.79 11.29 18.60
N ILE A 128 -7.00 10.79 18.64
CA ILE A 128 -7.58 9.89 17.63
C ILE A 128 -8.71 10.58 16.87
N SER A 129 -8.73 11.90 16.84
CA SER A 129 -9.70 12.70 16.11
C SER A 129 -9.56 12.54 14.60
N PHE A 130 -10.59 12.98 13.88
CA PHE A 130 -10.61 13.00 12.42
C PHE A 130 -10.68 14.46 11.95
N PRO A 131 -9.55 15.21 11.97
CA PRO A 131 -9.54 16.55 11.45
C PRO A 131 -9.76 16.54 9.93
N GLU A 132 -10.52 17.51 9.43
CA GLU A 132 -10.68 17.68 7.99
C GLU A 132 -9.32 18.11 7.37
N ILE A 133 -8.83 17.35 6.40
CA ILE A 133 -7.73 17.63 5.43
C ILE A 133 -6.35 18.07 6.02
N GLU A 134 -6.23 18.50 7.27
CA GLU A 134 -4.98 19.02 7.86
C GLU A 134 -3.73 18.18 7.64
N LYS A 135 -3.88 16.86 7.54
CA LYS A 135 -2.76 15.91 7.48
C LYS A 135 -1.84 16.19 6.29
N PHE A 136 -2.42 16.31 5.10
CA PHE A 136 -1.62 16.45 3.87
C PHE A 136 -0.96 17.81 3.74
N ASP A 137 -1.60 18.87 4.23
CA ASP A 137 -1.08 20.24 4.18
C ASP A 137 0.13 20.46 5.08
N ARG A 138 0.34 19.60 6.08
CA ARG A 138 1.40 19.73 7.10
C ARG A 138 2.51 18.68 7.00
N LEU A 139 2.51 17.86 5.97
CA LEU A 139 3.60 16.91 5.75
C LEU A 139 4.79 17.60 5.09
N PRO A 140 6.03 17.21 5.44
CA PRO A 140 7.22 17.74 4.81
C PRO A 140 7.35 17.26 3.37
N GLU A 141 8.28 17.87 2.63
CA GLU A 141 8.65 17.41 1.30
C GLU A 141 9.01 15.92 1.31
N PRO A 142 8.58 15.18 0.27
CA PRO A 142 8.81 13.75 0.24
C PRO A 142 10.29 13.42 0.02
N ARG A 143 10.76 12.36 0.69
CA ARG A 143 12.10 11.82 0.51
C ARG A 143 12.03 10.45 -0.15
N ALA A 144 12.81 10.26 -1.22
CA ALA A 144 12.95 8.95 -1.86
C ALA A 144 13.85 8.02 -1.04
N GLU A 145 13.37 6.81 -0.76
CA GLU A 145 14.15 5.76 -0.10
C GLU A 145 14.70 4.72 -1.08
N GLY A 146 14.39 4.87 -2.37
CA GLY A 146 14.79 3.96 -3.43
C GLY A 146 14.07 4.27 -4.75
N PRO A 147 14.10 3.37 -5.73
CA PRO A 147 13.50 3.60 -7.05
C PRO A 147 11.97 3.44 -7.05
N THR A 148 11.36 3.06 -5.94
CA THR A 148 9.91 2.91 -5.78
C THR A 148 9.42 3.77 -4.64
N ALA A 149 8.22 4.34 -4.77
CA ALA A 149 7.60 5.11 -3.71
C ALA A 149 6.10 4.82 -3.56
N PHE A 150 5.62 4.91 -2.32
CA PHE A 150 4.20 4.94 -2.01
C PHE A 150 3.71 6.38 -2.00
N VAL A 151 2.56 6.63 -2.60
CA VAL A 151 1.91 7.96 -2.60
C VAL A 151 0.45 7.78 -2.23
N SER A 152 0.05 8.35 -1.10
CA SER A 152 -1.37 8.36 -0.71
C SER A 152 -2.12 9.39 -1.54
N ILE A 153 -3.14 8.96 -2.27
CA ILE A 153 -3.99 9.83 -3.09
C ILE A 153 -5.32 10.14 -2.43
N MET A 154 -5.71 9.32 -1.46
CA MET A 154 -6.94 9.47 -0.71
C MET A 154 -6.88 8.72 0.62
N GLU A 155 -7.71 9.09 1.55
CA GLU A 155 -7.92 8.36 2.80
C GLU A 155 -9.40 8.17 3.11
N GLY A 156 -9.70 7.17 3.96
CA GLY A 156 -11.05 6.82 4.35
C GLY A 156 -11.79 6.01 3.29
N CYS A 157 -13.04 5.62 3.60
CA CYS A 157 -13.88 4.87 2.66
C CYS A 157 -15.35 4.97 3.05
N ASN A 158 -16.21 5.33 2.08
CA ASN A 158 -17.65 5.48 2.26
C ASN A 158 -18.47 4.25 1.84
N LYS A 159 -17.82 3.10 1.60
CA LYS A 159 -18.54 1.89 1.16
C LYS A 159 -19.26 1.18 2.31
N TYR A 160 -18.81 1.34 3.55
CA TYR A 160 -19.42 0.75 4.74
C TYR A 160 -19.77 -0.74 4.60
N CYS A 161 -18.89 -1.52 3.96
CA CYS A 161 -19.02 -2.98 3.92
C CYS A 161 -19.20 -3.52 5.34
N THR A 162 -20.10 -4.46 5.55
CA THR A 162 -20.56 -4.86 6.90
C THR A 162 -19.46 -5.40 7.80
N TYR A 163 -18.40 -5.94 7.24
CA TYR A 163 -17.23 -6.51 7.96
C TYR A 163 -16.07 -5.52 8.12
N CYS A 164 -16.13 -4.35 7.49
CA CYS A 164 -14.97 -3.47 7.36
C CYS A 164 -14.94 -2.38 8.42
N VAL A 165 -13.80 -2.26 9.10
CA VAL A 165 -13.56 -1.28 10.16
C VAL A 165 -12.97 0.04 9.63
N VAL A 166 -12.61 0.12 8.35
CA VAL A 166 -11.93 1.29 7.75
C VAL A 166 -12.68 2.61 7.97
N PRO A 167 -14.01 2.72 7.74
CA PRO A 167 -14.71 3.98 7.99
C PRO A 167 -14.59 4.47 9.44
N TYR A 168 -14.43 3.56 10.38
CA TYR A 168 -14.34 3.86 11.82
C TYR A 168 -12.92 4.13 12.31
N THR A 169 -11.90 3.75 11.54
CA THR A 169 -10.48 3.90 11.91
C THR A 169 -9.71 4.91 11.06
N ARG A 170 -10.17 5.16 9.83
CA ARG A 170 -9.59 6.15 8.91
C ARG A 170 -10.56 7.24 8.47
N GLY A 171 -11.83 7.12 8.86
CA GLY A 171 -12.85 8.13 8.59
C GLY A 171 -13.51 8.02 7.22
N GLU A 172 -14.25 9.05 6.88
CA GLU A 172 -14.89 9.22 5.58
C GLU A 172 -13.86 9.43 4.47
N GLU A 173 -14.31 9.19 3.24
CA GLU A 173 -13.48 9.29 2.05
C GLU A 173 -13.09 10.75 1.75
N VAL A 174 -11.80 11.01 1.72
CA VAL A 174 -11.21 12.30 1.36
C VAL A 174 -10.19 12.08 0.25
N SER A 175 -10.44 12.64 -0.92
CA SER A 175 -9.50 12.66 -2.06
C SER A 175 -8.59 13.87 -1.98
N ARG A 176 -7.30 13.66 -2.18
CA ARG A 176 -6.33 14.77 -2.31
C ARG A 176 -6.53 15.48 -3.65
N PRO A 177 -6.26 16.80 -3.72
CA PRO A 177 -6.20 17.51 -4.99
C PRO A 177 -5.18 16.89 -5.95
N SER A 178 -5.47 16.93 -7.25
CA SER A 178 -4.57 16.37 -8.27
C SER A 178 -3.19 17.04 -8.24
N ASP A 179 -3.13 18.37 -8.10
CA ASP A 179 -1.88 19.13 -8.11
C ASP A 179 -0.93 18.70 -6.99
N ASP A 180 -1.44 18.48 -5.78
CA ASP A 180 -0.63 18.05 -4.63
C ASP A 180 -0.03 16.67 -4.87
N ILE A 181 -0.81 15.75 -5.48
CA ILE A 181 -0.34 14.41 -5.82
C ILE A 181 0.74 14.47 -6.91
N LEU A 182 0.49 15.24 -7.97
CA LEU A 182 1.42 15.39 -9.10
C LEU A 182 2.71 16.07 -8.65
N PHE A 183 2.63 17.08 -7.79
CA PHE A 183 3.79 17.76 -7.23
C PHE A 183 4.65 16.80 -6.38
N GLU A 184 4.03 16.03 -5.47
CA GLU A 184 4.73 15.01 -4.67
C GLU A 184 5.42 13.98 -5.57
N ILE A 185 4.73 13.47 -6.60
CA ILE A 185 5.31 12.47 -7.53
C ILE A 185 6.44 13.08 -8.34
N ALA A 186 6.31 14.31 -8.83
CA ALA A 186 7.38 14.99 -9.57
C ALA A 186 8.63 15.20 -8.71
N GLN A 187 8.48 15.58 -7.45
CA GLN A 187 9.61 15.69 -6.51
C GLN A 187 10.29 14.33 -6.27
N LEU A 188 9.51 13.26 -6.16
CA LEU A 188 10.05 11.89 -6.02
C LEU A 188 10.76 11.43 -7.28
N ALA A 189 10.21 11.72 -8.47
CA ALA A 189 10.84 11.42 -9.75
C ALA A 189 12.18 12.15 -9.90
N ALA A 190 12.26 13.42 -9.50
CA ALA A 190 13.50 14.20 -9.48
C ALA A 190 14.59 13.61 -8.56
N GLN A 191 14.19 12.83 -7.55
CA GLN A 191 15.09 12.10 -6.65
C GLN A 191 15.44 10.68 -7.15
N GLY A 192 14.94 10.26 -8.32
CA GLY A 192 15.24 8.97 -8.95
C GLY A 192 14.19 7.88 -8.70
N VAL A 193 13.00 8.21 -8.18
CA VAL A 193 11.88 7.28 -8.15
C VAL A 193 11.37 7.05 -9.56
N ARG A 194 11.19 5.78 -9.93
CA ARG A 194 10.77 5.32 -11.26
C ARG A 194 9.44 4.58 -11.25
N GLU A 195 9.06 4.04 -10.10
CA GLU A 195 7.78 3.37 -9.90
C GLU A 195 7.02 4.01 -8.73
N VAL A 196 5.78 4.41 -8.96
CA VAL A 196 4.89 4.87 -7.89
C VAL A 196 3.76 3.89 -7.66
N ASN A 197 3.44 3.67 -6.40
CA ASN A 197 2.29 2.89 -5.99
C ASN A 197 1.27 3.82 -5.32
N LEU A 198 0.16 4.07 -6.00
CA LEU A 198 -0.90 4.94 -5.52
C LEU A 198 -1.73 4.21 -4.45
N LEU A 199 -1.82 4.80 -3.28
CA LEU A 199 -2.43 4.22 -2.10
C LEU A 199 -3.70 4.97 -1.69
N GLY A 200 -4.60 4.21 -1.08
CA GLY A 200 -5.82 4.66 -0.46
C GLY A 200 -6.62 3.47 0.06
N GLN A 201 -7.79 3.68 0.59
CA GLN A 201 -8.68 2.61 1.02
C GLN A 201 -9.70 2.21 -0.05
N ASN A 202 -9.83 3.04 -1.09
CA ASN A 202 -10.68 2.79 -2.25
C ASN A 202 -10.20 3.67 -3.43
N VAL A 203 -8.99 3.40 -3.93
CA VAL A 203 -8.27 4.32 -4.85
C VAL A 203 -9.04 4.64 -6.12
N ASN A 204 -9.80 3.70 -6.67
CA ASN A 204 -10.56 3.94 -7.89
C ASN A 204 -11.85 4.77 -7.69
N ALA A 205 -12.18 5.10 -6.44
CA ALA A 205 -13.19 6.11 -6.12
C ALA A 205 -12.63 7.52 -5.99
N TRP A 206 -11.33 7.73 -6.21
CA TRP A 206 -10.73 9.06 -6.13
C TRP A 206 -11.47 10.07 -7.01
N ARG A 207 -11.81 11.21 -6.41
CA ARG A 207 -12.51 12.35 -7.02
C ARG A 207 -11.93 13.63 -6.44
N GLY A 208 -10.67 13.90 -6.78
CA GLY A 208 -9.97 15.10 -6.30
C GLY A 208 -10.26 16.31 -7.17
N GLU A 209 -10.02 17.50 -6.61
CA GLU A 209 -10.08 18.75 -7.34
C GLU A 209 -8.86 18.88 -8.26
N ASN A 210 -9.09 19.33 -9.49
CA ASN A 210 -8.07 19.72 -10.45
C ASN A 210 -7.73 21.20 -10.31
N TYR A 211 -6.60 21.63 -10.89
CA TYR A 211 -6.14 23.03 -10.87
C TYR A 211 -7.17 24.04 -11.41
N ASP A 212 -8.08 23.62 -12.24
CA ASP A 212 -9.13 24.45 -12.83
C ASP A 212 -10.45 24.46 -12.01
N GLY A 213 -10.42 23.83 -10.83
CA GLY A 213 -11.58 23.69 -9.94
C GLY A 213 -12.59 22.64 -10.36
N THR A 214 -12.32 21.86 -11.41
CA THR A 214 -13.14 20.70 -11.80
C THR A 214 -12.82 19.48 -10.94
N THR A 215 -13.77 18.56 -10.83
CA THR A 215 -13.52 17.27 -10.17
C THR A 215 -12.96 16.27 -11.17
N GLY A 216 -11.74 15.77 -10.92
CA GLY A 216 -11.10 14.75 -11.74
C GLY A 216 -11.61 13.33 -11.44
N THR A 217 -11.41 12.41 -12.38
CA THR A 217 -11.62 10.98 -12.19
C THR A 217 -10.29 10.27 -11.89
N PHE A 218 -10.35 9.06 -11.33
CA PHE A 218 -9.15 8.25 -11.12
C PHE A 218 -8.43 7.93 -12.45
N ALA A 219 -9.19 7.75 -13.54
CA ALA A 219 -8.62 7.57 -14.88
C ALA A 219 -7.83 8.80 -15.33
N ASP A 220 -8.33 10.01 -15.07
CA ASP A 220 -7.61 11.25 -15.38
C ASP A 220 -6.33 11.36 -14.57
N LEU A 221 -6.41 11.07 -13.26
CA LEU A 221 -5.22 11.07 -12.40
C LEU A 221 -4.13 10.09 -12.90
N LEU A 222 -4.52 8.87 -13.31
CA LEU A 222 -3.57 7.90 -13.85
C LEU A 222 -2.86 8.42 -15.11
N ARG A 223 -3.59 9.09 -16.02
CA ARG A 223 -3.00 9.70 -17.22
C ARG A 223 -2.05 10.85 -16.88
N LEU A 224 -2.43 11.69 -15.91
CA LEU A 224 -1.59 12.79 -15.45
C LEU A 224 -0.30 12.28 -14.80
N VAL A 225 -0.39 11.24 -13.97
CA VAL A 225 0.80 10.62 -13.35
C VAL A 225 1.69 9.97 -14.40
N ALA A 226 1.12 9.31 -15.41
CA ALA A 226 1.89 8.72 -16.51
C ALA A 226 2.63 9.76 -17.37
N ALA A 227 2.16 11.01 -17.39
CA ALA A 227 2.80 12.10 -18.10
C ALA A 227 4.01 12.71 -17.36
N ILE A 228 4.27 12.32 -16.10
CA ILE A 228 5.40 12.84 -15.33
C ILE A 228 6.70 12.20 -15.83
N ASP A 229 7.64 13.03 -16.29
CA ASP A 229 8.96 12.57 -16.70
C ASP A 229 9.68 11.84 -15.55
N GLY A 230 10.24 10.67 -15.87
CA GLY A 230 10.96 9.83 -14.91
C GLY A 230 10.10 8.78 -14.20
N ILE A 231 8.77 8.83 -14.32
CA ILE A 231 7.88 7.76 -13.85
C ILE A 231 7.64 6.77 -14.99
N ASP A 232 8.17 5.57 -14.84
CA ASP A 232 8.09 4.50 -15.85
C ASP A 232 7.07 3.42 -15.48
N ARG A 233 6.64 3.36 -14.21
CA ARG A 233 5.64 2.42 -13.73
C ARG A 233 4.69 3.03 -12.72
N ILE A 234 3.42 2.71 -12.90
CA ILE A 234 2.34 3.07 -12.00
C ILE A 234 1.68 1.79 -11.51
N ARG A 235 1.53 1.68 -10.18
CA ARG A 235 0.72 0.68 -9.50
C ARG A 235 -0.31 1.35 -8.64
N PHE A 236 -1.37 0.63 -8.35
CA PHE A 236 -2.31 1.02 -7.31
C PHE A 236 -2.88 -0.22 -6.62
N THR A 237 -3.33 -0.06 -5.40
CA THR A 237 -3.94 -1.13 -4.61
C THR A 237 -5.18 -0.64 -3.88
N THR A 238 -5.99 -1.58 -3.43
CA THR A 238 -7.21 -1.29 -2.65
C THR A 238 -8.30 -0.64 -3.49
N SER A 239 -8.80 -1.41 -4.46
CA SER A 239 -9.88 -1.00 -5.37
C SER A 239 -11.20 -1.67 -5.01
N HIS A 240 -12.32 -1.06 -5.40
CA HIS A 240 -13.65 -1.64 -5.27
C HIS A 240 -14.27 -1.89 -6.66
N PRO A 241 -14.85 -3.07 -6.93
CA PRO A 241 -15.38 -3.39 -8.26
C PRO A 241 -16.43 -2.39 -8.77
N ILE A 242 -17.28 -1.84 -7.89
CA ILE A 242 -18.31 -0.88 -8.27
C ILE A 242 -17.75 0.44 -8.85
N GLU A 243 -16.54 0.81 -8.47
CA GLU A 243 -15.86 2.01 -8.94
C GLU A 243 -14.95 1.73 -10.15
N PHE A 244 -14.94 0.50 -10.66
CA PHE A 244 -14.09 0.12 -11.78
C PHE A 244 -14.80 0.41 -13.10
N THR A 245 -14.69 1.64 -13.56
CA THR A 245 -15.39 2.21 -14.70
C THR A 245 -14.71 1.91 -16.04
N ASP A 246 -15.40 2.11 -17.14
CA ASP A 246 -14.86 1.82 -18.48
C ASP A 246 -13.69 2.73 -18.85
N ASP A 247 -13.63 3.96 -18.35
CA ASP A 247 -12.49 4.89 -18.53
C ASP A 247 -11.21 4.37 -17.89
N ILE A 248 -11.28 3.68 -16.74
CA ILE A 248 -10.12 3.00 -16.15
C ILE A 248 -9.64 1.85 -17.03
N ILE A 249 -10.57 1.11 -17.66
CA ILE A 249 -10.22 0.04 -18.62
C ILE A 249 -9.50 0.64 -19.84
N GLU A 250 -9.92 1.82 -20.30
CA GLU A 250 -9.24 2.54 -21.37
C GLU A 250 -7.82 2.94 -20.99
N VAL A 251 -7.60 3.39 -19.76
CA VAL A 251 -6.23 3.68 -19.27
C VAL A 251 -5.34 2.43 -19.35
N TYR A 252 -5.85 1.26 -18.95
CA TYR A 252 -5.10 0.01 -19.11
C TYR A 252 -4.74 -0.29 -20.55
N ARG A 253 -5.59 0.06 -21.52
CA ARG A 253 -5.32 -0.13 -22.94
C ARG A 253 -4.24 0.84 -23.47
N ASP A 254 -4.33 2.10 -23.06
CA ASP A 254 -3.64 3.21 -23.74
C ASP A 254 -2.40 3.72 -22.97
N THR A 255 -2.21 3.31 -21.71
CA THR A 255 -1.13 3.82 -20.83
C THR A 255 -0.13 2.70 -20.50
N PRO A 256 1.00 2.64 -21.18
CA PRO A 256 2.02 1.59 -20.99
C PRO A 256 2.67 1.62 -19.59
N GLU A 257 2.73 2.77 -18.94
CA GLU A 257 3.29 2.94 -17.60
C GLU A 257 2.44 2.22 -16.53
N LEU A 258 1.13 2.05 -16.78
CA LEU A 258 0.27 1.29 -15.89
C LEU A 258 0.55 -0.21 -16.06
N VAL A 259 1.02 -0.86 -15.00
CA VAL A 259 1.47 -2.25 -15.03
C VAL A 259 0.36 -3.24 -15.41
N SER A 260 0.71 -4.34 -16.08
CA SER A 260 -0.21 -5.43 -16.44
C SER A 260 -0.59 -6.29 -15.22
N PHE A 261 -1.01 -5.63 -14.14
CA PHE A 261 -1.44 -6.25 -12.90
C PHE A 261 -2.53 -5.43 -12.22
N LEU A 262 -3.58 -6.08 -11.76
CA LEU A 262 -4.65 -5.44 -11.00
C LEU A 262 -5.01 -6.26 -9.76
N HIS A 263 -5.04 -5.61 -8.60
CA HIS A 263 -5.64 -6.15 -7.40
C HIS A 263 -7.04 -5.58 -7.22
N LEU A 264 -8.07 -6.45 -7.42
CA LEU A 264 -9.48 -6.06 -7.35
C LEU A 264 -10.25 -7.02 -6.42
N PRO A 265 -10.39 -6.68 -5.13
CA PRO A 265 -11.03 -7.54 -4.14
C PRO A 265 -12.50 -7.80 -4.42
N VAL A 266 -12.86 -9.04 -4.71
CA VAL A 266 -14.26 -9.48 -4.91
C VAL A 266 -14.92 -9.92 -3.62
N GLN A 267 -14.17 -10.52 -2.71
CA GLN A 267 -14.52 -11.06 -1.38
C GLN A 267 -15.28 -12.39 -1.42
N SER A 268 -16.27 -12.58 -2.29
CA SER A 268 -17.06 -13.81 -2.45
C SER A 268 -17.52 -13.97 -3.89
N GLY A 269 -17.78 -15.21 -4.30
CA GLY A 269 -18.44 -15.52 -5.58
C GLY A 269 -19.95 -15.70 -5.48
N SER A 270 -20.53 -15.60 -4.29
CA SER A 270 -21.96 -15.69 -4.05
C SER A 270 -22.58 -14.31 -3.95
N ASP A 271 -23.55 -14.00 -4.82
CA ASP A 271 -24.27 -12.72 -4.78
C ASP A 271 -25.03 -12.54 -3.46
N ARG A 272 -25.51 -13.64 -2.87
CA ARG A 272 -26.17 -13.62 -1.55
C ARG A 272 -25.19 -13.19 -0.46
N VAL A 273 -24.00 -13.75 -0.43
CA VAL A 273 -22.96 -13.40 0.56
C VAL A 273 -22.45 -11.98 0.28
N LEU A 274 -22.25 -11.59 -0.97
CA LEU A 274 -21.89 -10.22 -1.33
C LEU A 274 -22.91 -9.20 -0.80
N ASN A 275 -24.20 -9.50 -0.91
CA ASN A 275 -25.25 -8.64 -0.36
C ASN A 275 -25.20 -8.58 1.19
N LEU A 276 -24.98 -9.71 1.87
CA LEU A 276 -24.77 -9.73 3.33
C LEU A 276 -23.53 -8.93 3.76
N MET A 277 -22.49 -8.93 2.94
CA MET A 277 -21.27 -8.13 3.12
C MET A 277 -21.49 -6.62 2.86
N GLY A 278 -22.65 -6.22 2.33
CA GLY A 278 -22.92 -4.85 1.91
C GLY A 278 -22.17 -4.47 0.64
N ARG A 279 -21.79 -5.47 -0.18
CA ARG A 279 -21.18 -5.26 -1.50
C ARG A 279 -22.29 -5.13 -2.53
N THR A 280 -22.23 -4.08 -3.35
CA THR A 280 -23.32 -3.71 -4.28
C THR A 280 -23.11 -4.23 -5.71
N HIS A 281 -22.12 -5.10 -5.93
CA HIS A 281 -21.87 -5.77 -7.19
C HIS A 281 -22.20 -7.26 -7.12
N THR A 282 -22.43 -7.87 -8.27
CA THR A 282 -22.62 -9.30 -8.44
C THR A 282 -21.38 -9.99 -9.00
N ALA A 283 -21.31 -11.32 -8.87
CA ALA A 283 -20.25 -12.12 -9.49
C ALA A 283 -20.25 -12.00 -11.02
N LEU A 284 -21.42 -11.82 -11.62
CA LEU A 284 -21.56 -11.64 -13.08
C LEU A 284 -20.97 -10.31 -13.53
N GLU A 285 -21.29 -9.21 -12.84
CA GLU A 285 -20.73 -7.88 -13.09
C GLU A 285 -19.21 -7.88 -12.92
N TYR A 286 -18.70 -8.50 -11.86
CA TYR A 286 -17.26 -8.66 -11.66
C TYR A 286 -16.59 -9.39 -12.84
N LYS A 287 -17.15 -10.52 -13.28
CA LYS A 287 -16.65 -11.24 -14.46
C LYS A 287 -16.73 -10.43 -15.75
N ALA A 288 -17.72 -9.55 -15.88
CA ALA A 288 -17.84 -8.65 -17.03
C ALA A 288 -16.71 -7.61 -17.06
N ILE A 289 -16.36 -7.02 -15.90
CA ILE A 289 -15.20 -6.13 -15.75
C ILE A 289 -13.92 -6.86 -16.18
N ILE A 290 -13.67 -8.05 -15.65
CA ILE A 290 -12.46 -8.83 -15.97
C ILE A 290 -12.37 -9.16 -17.47
N ARG A 291 -13.49 -9.50 -18.12
CA ARG A 291 -13.50 -9.75 -19.57
C ARG A 291 -13.14 -8.51 -20.39
N LYS A 292 -13.73 -7.35 -20.06
CA LYS A 292 -13.40 -6.08 -20.71
C LYS A 292 -11.93 -5.73 -20.52
N LEU A 293 -11.42 -5.89 -19.29
CA LEU A 293 -10.04 -5.60 -18.95
C LEU A 293 -9.06 -6.50 -19.71
N ARG A 294 -9.33 -7.81 -19.81
CA ARG A 294 -8.52 -8.73 -20.61
C ARG A 294 -8.63 -8.50 -22.12
N ALA A 295 -9.73 -7.93 -22.60
CA ALA A 295 -9.82 -7.49 -23.99
C ALA A 295 -8.95 -6.25 -24.26
N ALA A 296 -8.86 -5.34 -23.28
CA ALA A 296 -8.02 -4.14 -23.37
C ALA A 296 -6.51 -4.43 -23.15
N ARG A 297 -6.19 -5.32 -22.20
CA ARG A 297 -4.82 -5.73 -21.82
C ARG A 297 -4.77 -7.25 -21.65
N PRO A 298 -4.51 -8.04 -22.74
CA PRO A 298 -4.64 -9.51 -22.75
C PRO A 298 -3.72 -10.25 -21.76
N ASP A 299 -2.58 -9.69 -21.43
CA ASP A 299 -1.57 -10.24 -20.51
C ASP A 299 -1.80 -9.88 -19.04
N ILE A 300 -2.84 -9.09 -18.74
CA ILE A 300 -3.10 -8.62 -17.38
C ILE A 300 -3.38 -9.77 -16.42
N GLN A 301 -2.72 -9.71 -15.28
CA GLN A 301 -2.94 -10.65 -14.18
C GLN A 301 -3.78 -10.00 -13.09
N ILE A 302 -4.74 -10.78 -12.59
CA ILE A 302 -5.74 -10.32 -11.64
C ILE A 302 -5.51 -11.00 -10.30
N SER A 303 -5.41 -10.19 -9.26
CA SER A 303 -5.36 -10.60 -7.86
C SER A 303 -6.64 -10.16 -7.14
N SER A 304 -7.00 -10.86 -6.09
CA SER A 304 -8.20 -10.56 -5.30
C SER A 304 -8.02 -10.93 -3.83
N ASP A 305 -8.97 -10.48 -3.01
CA ASP A 305 -9.17 -10.94 -1.64
C ASP A 305 -10.43 -11.80 -1.56
N PHE A 306 -10.40 -12.80 -0.67
CA PHE A 306 -11.50 -13.69 -0.38
C PHE A 306 -11.70 -13.84 1.12
N ILE A 307 -12.96 -13.75 1.56
CA ILE A 307 -13.37 -14.04 2.94
C ILE A 307 -14.24 -15.30 2.91
N VAL A 308 -13.83 -16.32 3.66
CA VAL A 308 -14.60 -17.56 3.84
C VAL A 308 -15.21 -17.61 5.24
N GLY A 309 -16.31 -18.36 5.38
CA GLY A 309 -16.99 -18.50 6.67
C GLY A 309 -17.63 -17.21 7.16
N PHE A 310 -18.07 -16.36 6.23
CA PHE A 310 -18.87 -15.19 6.57
C PHE A 310 -20.21 -15.66 7.21
N PRO A 311 -20.76 -14.95 8.22
CA PRO A 311 -22.02 -15.33 8.84
C PRO A 311 -23.11 -15.63 7.81
N GLY A 312 -23.71 -16.80 7.88
CA GLY A 312 -24.73 -17.29 6.96
C GLY A 312 -24.18 -17.86 5.64
N GLU A 313 -22.86 -17.97 5.41
CA GLU A 313 -22.30 -18.60 4.21
C GLU A 313 -22.61 -20.10 4.19
N THR A 314 -23.33 -20.56 3.18
CA THR A 314 -23.62 -21.98 2.99
C THR A 314 -22.55 -22.68 2.15
N THR A 315 -22.61 -24.01 2.06
CA THR A 315 -21.73 -24.79 1.18
C THR A 315 -21.92 -24.39 -0.30
N ASP A 316 -23.17 -24.16 -0.74
CA ASP A 316 -23.48 -23.68 -2.09
C ASP A 316 -22.85 -22.30 -2.36
N ASP A 317 -22.83 -21.40 -1.39
CA ASP A 317 -22.17 -20.11 -1.52
C ASP A 317 -20.65 -20.25 -1.68
N PHE A 318 -20.05 -21.13 -0.90
CA PHE A 318 -18.61 -21.44 -1.01
C PHE A 318 -18.27 -22.06 -2.37
N GLU A 319 -19.10 -22.98 -2.87
CA GLU A 319 -18.93 -23.59 -4.19
C GLU A 319 -19.00 -22.53 -5.31
N LYS A 320 -19.90 -21.54 -5.21
CA LYS A 320 -19.96 -20.39 -6.13
C LYS A 320 -18.67 -19.56 -6.09
N THR A 321 -18.07 -19.38 -4.90
CA THR A 321 -16.78 -18.71 -4.78
C THR A 321 -15.67 -19.50 -5.46
N MET A 322 -15.63 -20.82 -5.26
CA MET A 322 -14.66 -21.71 -5.92
C MET A 322 -14.83 -21.72 -7.44
N LYS A 323 -16.09 -21.65 -7.92
CA LYS A 323 -16.39 -21.54 -9.35
C LYS A 323 -15.90 -20.20 -9.91
N LEU A 324 -16.13 -19.08 -9.22
CA LEU A 324 -15.61 -17.77 -9.63
C LEU A 324 -14.07 -17.79 -9.74
N ILE A 325 -13.39 -18.40 -8.76
CA ILE A 325 -11.93 -18.54 -8.77
C ILE A 325 -11.46 -19.31 -9.99
N ALA A 326 -12.14 -20.39 -10.35
CA ALA A 326 -11.83 -21.18 -11.54
C ALA A 326 -12.09 -20.42 -12.84
N ASP A 327 -13.24 -19.73 -12.95
CA ASP A 327 -13.67 -18.98 -14.15
C ASP A 327 -12.73 -17.80 -14.44
N VAL A 328 -12.33 -17.05 -13.41
CA VAL A 328 -11.46 -15.88 -13.52
C VAL A 328 -9.99 -16.28 -13.67
N ASN A 329 -9.58 -17.40 -13.08
CA ASN A 329 -8.18 -17.85 -13.04
C ASN A 329 -7.26 -16.76 -12.46
N PHE A 330 -7.52 -16.42 -11.19
CA PHE A 330 -6.75 -15.41 -10.47
C PHE A 330 -5.28 -15.78 -10.34
N ASP A 331 -4.45 -14.77 -10.29
CA ASP A 331 -3.06 -14.87 -9.85
C ASP A 331 -2.98 -14.79 -8.31
N MET A 332 -1.79 -14.51 -7.78
CA MET A 332 -1.55 -14.36 -6.34
C MET A 332 -2.67 -13.56 -5.68
N SER A 333 -3.40 -14.21 -4.80
CA SER A 333 -4.55 -13.62 -4.12
C SER A 333 -4.49 -13.94 -2.62
N TYR A 334 -5.24 -13.19 -1.84
CA TYR A 334 -5.26 -13.35 -0.39
C TYR A 334 -6.61 -13.93 0.05
N SER A 335 -6.59 -14.71 1.12
CA SER A 335 -7.80 -15.32 1.66
C SER A 335 -7.76 -15.38 3.17
N PHE A 336 -8.91 -15.16 3.78
CA PHE A 336 -9.07 -15.02 5.22
C PHE A 336 -10.32 -15.74 5.69
N ILE A 337 -10.27 -16.30 6.88
CA ILE A 337 -11.49 -16.63 7.62
C ILE A 337 -12.13 -15.31 8.08
N PHE A 338 -13.44 -15.20 7.99
CA PHE A 338 -14.17 -14.09 8.58
C PHE A 338 -13.80 -13.95 10.07
N SER A 339 -13.51 -12.74 10.48
CA SER A 339 -13.23 -12.40 11.87
C SER A 339 -13.99 -11.14 12.21
N ALA A 340 -14.89 -11.24 13.20
CA ALA A 340 -15.69 -10.13 13.65
C ALA A 340 -14.82 -8.98 14.16
N ARG A 341 -15.10 -7.76 13.71
CA ARG A 341 -14.42 -6.55 14.14
C ARG A 341 -15.35 -5.72 15.01
N PRO A 342 -14.94 -5.34 16.23
CA PRO A 342 -15.76 -4.50 17.08
C PRO A 342 -16.28 -3.25 16.35
N GLY A 343 -17.56 -2.94 16.53
CA GLY A 343 -18.21 -1.78 15.93
C GLY A 343 -18.65 -1.95 14.46
N THR A 344 -18.40 -3.11 13.84
CA THR A 344 -18.90 -3.41 12.49
C THR A 344 -20.23 -4.14 12.54
N ARG A 345 -21.09 -3.94 11.52
CA ARG A 345 -22.39 -4.60 11.45
C ARG A 345 -22.31 -6.13 11.41
N ALA A 346 -21.26 -6.67 10.81
CA ALA A 346 -21.05 -8.11 10.73
C ALA A 346 -20.66 -8.72 12.09
N ALA A 347 -20.14 -7.92 13.03
CA ALA A 347 -19.85 -8.39 14.39
C ALA A 347 -21.11 -8.74 15.19
N ASP A 348 -22.25 -8.13 14.83
CA ASP A 348 -23.55 -8.37 15.47
C ASP A 348 -24.34 -9.51 14.80
N MET A 349 -23.84 -10.06 13.69
CA MET A 349 -24.46 -11.20 13.01
C MET A 349 -24.20 -12.49 13.78
N VAL A 350 -25.16 -13.42 13.71
CA VAL A 350 -25.00 -14.76 14.26
C VAL A 350 -23.97 -15.52 13.40
N ASP A 351 -22.85 -15.87 14.00
CA ASP A 351 -21.81 -16.67 13.35
C ASP A 351 -22.19 -18.15 13.42
N ASP A 352 -22.91 -18.61 12.41
CA ASP A 352 -23.49 -19.94 12.30
C ASP A 352 -22.64 -20.93 11.50
N VAL A 353 -21.48 -20.51 10.99
CA VAL A 353 -20.54 -21.40 10.28
C VAL A 353 -19.55 -22.00 11.27
N PRO A 354 -19.52 -23.35 11.43
CA PRO A 354 -18.59 -24.00 12.36
C PRO A 354 -17.11 -23.68 12.05
N GLU A 355 -16.31 -23.47 13.09
CA GLU A 355 -14.90 -23.10 12.95
C GLU A 355 -14.08 -24.11 12.13
N GLU A 356 -14.34 -25.41 12.28
CA GLU A 356 -13.68 -26.45 11.49
C GLU A 356 -14.05 -26.36 10.00
N GLU A 357 -15.29 -26.01 9.69
CA GLU A 357 -15.74 -25.80 8.31
C GLU A 357 -15.07 -24.57 7.69
N LYS A 358 -14.94 -23.46 8.44
CA LYS A 358 -14.21 -22.27 8.01
C LYS A 358 -12.76 -22.62 7.66
N LYS A 359 -12.08 -23.38 8.51
CA LYS A 359 -10.69 -23.81 8.28
C LYS A 359 -10.58 -24.68 7.04
N GLN A 360 -11.52 -25.60 6.86
CA GLN A 360 -11.56 -26.49 5.69
C GLN A 360 -11.78 -25.70 4.40
N ARG A 361 -12.75 -24.75 4.39
CA ARG A 361 -13.01 -23.87 3.25
C ARG A 361 -11.77 -23.03 2.92
N LEU A 362 -11.12 -22.45 3.93
CA LEU A 362 -9.89 -21.69 3.74
C LEU A 362 -8.79 -22.55 3.11
N TYR A 363 -8.57 -23.75 3.63
CA TYR A 363 -7.56 -24.66 3.10
C TYR A 363 -7.81 -25.02 1.63
N ILE A 364 -9.04 -25.40 1.26
CA ILE A 364 -9.42 -25.74 -0.11
C ILE A 364 -9.20 -24.54 -1.05
N LEU A 365 -9.61 -23.33 -0.61
CA LEU A 365 -9.48 -22.12 -1.39
C LEU A 365 -8.02 -21.73 -1.59
N GLN A 366 -7.20 -21.77 -0.54
CA GLN A 366 -5.77 -21.48 -0.60
C GLN A 366 -5.03 -22.45 -1.52
N GLU A 367 -5.33 -23.75 -1.45
CA GLU A 367 -4.75 -24.73 -2.36
C GLU A 367 -5.03 -24.39 -3.83
N ARG A 368 -6.29 -24.04 -4.15
CA ARG A 368 -6.66 -23.64 -5.52
C ARG A 368 -5.91 -22.38 -5.97
N ILE A 369 -5.88 -21.34 -5.15
CA ILE A 369 -5.17 -20.09 -5.49
C ILE A 369 -3.67 -20.33 -5.65
N ASN A 370 -3.05 -21.09 -4.74
CA ASN A 370 -1.62 -21.41 -4.84
C ASN A 370 -1.29 -22.19 -6.13
N GLN A 371 -2.14 -23.13 -6.52
CA GLN A 371 -1.99 -23.88 -7.79
C GLN A 371 -2.07 -22.93 -9.00
N GLN A 372 -3.03 -22.00 -9.01
CA GLN A 372 -3.18 -21.02 -10.09
C GLN A 372 -1.99 -20.04 -10.13
N ALA A 373 -1.58 -19.49 -9.00
CA ALA A 373 -0.44 -18.60 -8.90
C ALA A 373 0.86 -19.27 -9.37
N MET A 374 1.05 -20.55 -8.98
CA MET A 374 2.19 -21.32 -9.45
C MET A 374 2.11 -21.59 -10.96
N ALA A 375 0.93 -21.86 -11.50
CA ALA A 375 0.75 -22.02 -12.94
C ALA A 375 1.08 -20.72 -13.71
N TRP A 376 0.69 -19.57 -13.20
CA TRP A 376 1.09 -18.27 -13.73
C TRP A 376 2.61 -18.07 -13.68
N SER A 377 3.24 -18.38 -12.55
CA SER A 377 4.70 -18.29 -12.42
C SER A 377 5.44 -19.21 -13.40
N ARG A 378 4.97 -20.44 -13.58
CA ARG A 378 5.58 -21.39 -14.53
C ARG A 378 5.50 -20.95 -15.98
N ARG A 379 4.45 -20.19 -16.38
CA ARG A 379 4.35 -19.61 -17.73
C ARG A 379 5.43 -18.58 -18.01
N MET A 380 6.02 -18.00 -16.96
CA MET A 380 7.09 -17.02 -17.09
C MET A 380 8.47 -17.69 -17.36
N LEU A 381 8.61 -19.00 -17.12
CA LEU A 381 9.85 -19.72 -17.33
C LEU A 381 10.29 -19.61 -18.81
N GLY A 382 11.54 -19.22 -19.04
CA GLY A 382 12.11 -18.97 -20.38
C GLY A 382 11.64 -17.69 -21.04
N THR A 383 10.81 -16.88 -20.38
CA THR A 383 10.42 -15.54 -20.88
C THR A 383 11.35 -14.47 -20.36
N THR A 384 11.48 -13.39 -21.11
CA THR A 384 12.21 -12.19 -20.68
C THR A 384 11.24 -11.23 -19.98
N GLN A 385 11.58 -10.85 -18.77
CA GLN A 385 10.79 -9.91 -17.96
C GLN A 385 11.57 -8.64 -17.70
N ARG A 386 10.92 -7.49 -17.81
CA ARG A 386 11.49 -6.20 -17.42
C ARG A 386 11.37 -6.00 -15.92
N ILE A 387 12.50 -5.82 -15.24
CA ILE A 387 12.62 -5.74 -13.80
C ILE A 387 13.14 -4.38 -13.40
N LEU A 388 12.47 -3.68 -12.49
CA LEU A 388 13.06 -2.55 -11.78
C LEU A 388 13.87 -3.11 -10.62
N VAL A 389 15.17 -2.81 -10.58
CA VAL A 389 16.09 -3.32 -9.55
C VAL A 389 15.93 -2.48 -8.28
N GLU A 390 15.40 -3.09 -7.23
CA GLU A 390 15.10 -2.41 -5.97
C GLU A 390 16.28 -2.39 -4.98
N GLY A 391 17.17 -3.36 -5.09
CA GLY A 391 18.32 -3.49 -4.19
C GLY A 391 18.92 -4.89 -4.17
N THR A 392 19.62 -5.21 -3.09
CA THR A 392 20.17 -6.55 -2.87
C THR A 392 19.11 -7.54 -2.42
N SER A 393 19.28 -8.80 -2.77
CA SER A 393 18.39 -9.88 -2.33
C SER A 393 18.46 -10.07 -0.81
N ARG A 394 17.30 -10.20 -0.17
CA ARG A 394 17.23 -10.44 1.29
C ARG A 394 17.85 -11.77 1.72
N LYS A 395 17.95 -12.75 0.81
CA LYS A 395 18.48 -14.09 1.10
C LYS A 395 19.95 -14.25 0.74
N ASN A 396 20.43 -13.47 -0.22
CA ASN A 396 21.80 -13.56 -0.71
C ASN A 396 22.29 -12.16 -1.10
N ILE A 397 23.15 -11.57 -0.29
CA ILE A 397 23.71 -10.24 -0.50
C ILE A 397 24.52 -10.11 -1.81
N MET A 398 24.94 -11.24 -2.39
CA MET A 398 25.66 -11.27 -3.67
C MET A 398 24.72 -11.21 -4.89
N GLU A 399 23.43 -11.23 -4.67
CA GLU A 399 22.41 -11.15 -5.71
C GLU A 399 21.62 -9.84 -5.58
N LEU A 400 21.10 -9.37 -6.69
CA LEU A 400 20.15 -8.28 -6.75
C LEU A 400 18.73 -8.82 -6.75
N SER A 401 17.80 -7.96 -6.38
CA SER A 401 16.37 -8.24 -6.34
C SER A 401 15.59 -7.08 -6.94
N GLY A 402 14.55 -7.41 -7.66
CA GLY A 402 13.60 -6.43 -8.20
C GLY A 402 12.25 -7.08 -8.48
N ARG A 403 11.33 -6.32 -9.08
CA ARG A 403 9.97 -6.78 -9.36
C ARG A 403 9.61 -6.71 -10.82
N THR A 404 8.87 -7.74 -11.24
CA THR A 404 8.16 -7.75 -12.53
C THR A 404 6.95 -6.81 -12.48
N GLU A 405 6.34 -6.53 -13.64
CA GLU A 405 5.07 -5.79 -13.69
C GLU A 405 3.96 -6.49 -12.89
N ASN A 406 3.90 -7.81 -12.91
CA ASN A 406 2.93 -8.59 -12.15
C ASN A 406 3.34 -8.84 -10.69
N ASN A 407 4.20 -7.97 -10.16
CA ASN A 407 4.58 -7.90 -8.74
C ASN A 407 5.36 -9.11 -8.19
N ARG A 408 5.98 -9.94 -9.04
CA ARG A 408 6.82 -11.04 -8.58
C ARG A 408 8.23 -10.59 -8.30
N VAL A 409 8.78 -11.04 -7.19
CA VAL A 409 10.18 -10.83 -6.85
C VAL A 409 11.05 -11.73 -7.73
N VAL A 410 12.05 -11.14 -8.38
CA VAL A 410 13.08 -11.86 -9.15
C VAL A 410 14.43 -11.60 -8.51
N ASN A 411 15.16 -12.68 -8.22
CA ASN A 411 16.55 -12.61 -7.77
C ASN A 411 17.47 -13.02 -8.91
N PHE A 412 18.57 -12.28 -9.09
CA PHE A 412 19.52 -12.51 -10.17
C PHE A 412 20.91 -11.97 -9.82
N GLU A 413 21.94 -12.49 -10.49
CA GLU A 413 23.29 -11.96 -10.37
C GLU A 413 23.41 -10.63 -11.14
N GLY A 414 24.02 -9.63 -10.53
CA GLY A 414 24.21 -8.31 -11.12
C GLY A 414 25.16 -7.44 -10.32
N THR A 415 25.45 -6.25 -10.82
CA THR A 415 26.32 -5.29 -10.17
C THR A 415 25.52 -4.19 -9.47
N PRO A 416 26.03 -3.59 -8.40
CA PRO A 416 25.33 -2.54 -7.63
C PRO A 416 24.86 -1.35 -8.50
N GLU A 417 25.52 -1.06 -9.62
CA GLU A 417 25.18 0.02 -10.55
C GLU A 417 23.83 -0.19 -11.25
N MET A 418 23.30 -1.42 -11.20
CA MET A 418 21.96 -1.75 -11.73
C MET A 418 20.85 -1.34 -10.78
N ILE A 419 21.13 -1.05 -9.49
CA ILE A 419 20.10 -0.64 -8.54
C ILE A 419 19.50 0.69 -8.97
N GLY A 420 18.16 0.76 -9.00
CA GLY A 420 17.38 1.92 -9.48
C GLY A 420 17.17 1.93 -11.00
N LYS A 421 17.74 0.97 -11.74
CA LYS A 421 17.59 0.85 -13.20
C LYS A 421 16.68 -0.30 -13.58
N PHE A 422 16.18 -0.26 -14.81
CA PHE A 422 15.52 -1.40 -15.42
C PHE A 422 16.53 -2.36 -16.04
N VAL A 423 16.26 -3.64 -15.92
CA VAL A 423 16.99 -4.71 -16.61
C VAL A 423 16.00 -5.70 -17.20
N ASP A 424 16.32 -6.26 -18.35
CA ASP A 424 15.60 -7.39 -18.92
C ASP A 424 16.25 -8.69 -18.42
N VAL A 425 15.45 -9.53 -17.77
CA VAL A 425 15.89 -10.77 -17.12
C VAL A 425 15.13 -11.95 -17.72
N GLU A 426 15.85 -12.93 -18.25
CA GLU A 426 15.29 -14.23 -18.64
C GLU A 426 15.03 -15.05 -17.38
N ILE A 427 13.80 -15.51 -17.17
CA ILE A 427 13.41 -16.31 -16.00
C ILE A 427 13.90 -17.75 -16.18
N THR A 428 14.77 -18.20 -15.29
CA THR A 428 15.39 -19.53 -15.32
C THR A 428 14.74 -20.51 -14.35
N ASP A 429 14.22 -20.03 -13.22
CA ASP A 429 13.65 -20.87 -12.18
C ASP A 429 12.45 -20.21 -11.51
N VAL A 430 11.54 -21.05 -11.03
CA VAL A 430 10.30 -20.67 -10.36
C VAL A 430 10.22 -21.29 -8.99
N TYR A 431 10.07 -20.46 -7.96
CA TYR A 431 9.88 -20.84 -6.56
C TYR A 431 8.50 -20.39 -6.05
N PRO A 432 8.02 -20.89 -4.92
CA PRO A 432 6.69 -20.51 -4.40
C PRO A 432 6.47 -19.02 -4.22
N ASN A 433 7.51 -18.27 -3.81
CA ASN A 433 7.40 -16.84 -3.47
C ASN A 433 8.37 -15.94 -4.25
N SER A 434 9.10 -16.47 -5.22
CA SER A 434 10.05 -15.70 -6.01
C SER A 434 10.42 -16.43 -7.31
N LEU A 435 10.97 -15.69 -8.24
CA LEU A 435 11.57 -16.18 -9.46
C LEU A 435 13.08 -16.01 -9.37
N ARG A 436 13.80 -16.73 -10.21
CA ARG A 436 15.20 -16.53 -10.49
C ARG A 436 15.40 -16.31 -11.96
N GLY A 437 16.42 -15.54 -12.30
CA GLY A 437 16.70 -15.28 -13.71
C GLY A 437 18.13 -14.83 -13.95
N LYS A 438 18.41 -14.59 -15.22
CA LYS A 438 19.70 -14.10 -15.73
C LYS A 438 19.46 -12.81 -16.50
N VAL A 439 20.26 -11.79 -16.23
CA VAL A 439 20.23 -10.54 -16.99
C VAL A 439 20.63 -10.83 -18.43
N VAL A 440 19.78 -10.38 -19.38
CA VAL A 440 20.02 -10.50 -20.83
C VAL A 440 20.24 -9.16 -21.48
N ARG A 441 19.71 -8.07 -20.90
CA ARG A 441 19.98 -6.69 -21.31
C ARG A 441 19.93 -5.75 -20.11
N THR A 442 20.89 -4.84 -20.06
CA THR A 442 20.90 -3.71 -19.11
C THR A 442 20.12 -2.51 -19.67
N GLU A 443 19.84 -1.51 -18.85
CA GLU A 443 19.13 -0.30 -19.26
C GLU A 443 19.86 0.45 -20.36
N ASP A 444 21.19 0.55 -20.27
CA ASP A 444 22.04 1.22 -21.26
C ASP A 444 21.95 0.51 -22.61
N GLU A 445 21.91 -0.82 -22.65
CA GLU A 445 21.75 -1.63 -23.86
C GLU A 445 20.35 -1.54 -24.47
N MET A 446 19.33 -1.23 -23.65
CA MET A 446 17.96 -1.03 -24.13
C MET A 446 17.73 0.35 -24.75
N GLY A 447 18.63 1.29 -24.54
CA GLY A 447 18.48 2.68 -24.97
C GLY A 447 17.31 3.40 -24.25
N LEU A 448 16.92 2.90 -23.07
CA LEU A 448 15.95 3.60 -22.23
C LEU A 448 16.58 4.90 -21.74
N ARG A 449 15.76 5.95 -21.59
CA ARG A 449 16.23 7.21 -21.02
C ARG A 449 16.83 6.91 -19.65
N VAL A 450 18.09 7.24 -19.46
CA VAL A 450 18.71 7.30 -18.15
C VAL A 450 17.92 8.34 -17.36
N ALA A 451 17.46 7.99 -16.17
CA ALA A 451 16.83 8.97 -15.29
C ALA A 451 17.80 10.15 -15.18
N GLU A 452 17.36 11.33 -15.61
CA GLU A 452 18.21 12.52 -15.54
C GLU A 452 18.49 12.79 -14.07
N THR A 453 19.75 13.03 -13.72
CA THR A 453 20.08 13.46 -12.37
C THR A 453 19.44 14.83 -12.11
N PRO A 454 19.16 15.21 -10.85
CA PRO A 454 18.66 16.55 -10.54
C PRO A 454 19.50 17.66 -11.20
N GLU A 455 20.82 17.46 -11.28
CA GLU A 455 21.74 18.39 -11.95
C GLU A 455 21.50 18.45 -13.46
N SER A 456 21.22 17.32 -14.12
CA SER A 456 20.96 17.29 -15.56
C SER A 456 19.61 17.90 -15.92
N VAL A 457 18.58 17.69 -15.05
CA VAL A 457 17.28 18.35 -15.21
C VAL A 457 17.42 19.87 -15.05
N ILE A 458 18.14 20.33 -14.01
CA ILE A 458 18.40 21.74 -13.79
C ILE A 458 19.17 22.35 -14.97
N ALA A 459 20.18 21.63 -15.49
CA ALA A 459 20.97 22.09 -16.64
C ALA A 459 20.12 22.18 -17.91
N ARG A 460 19.24 21.19 -18.15
CA ARG A 460 18.29 21.22 -19.28
C ARG A 460 17.31 22.38 -19.15
N THR A 461 16.67 22.53 -18.01
CA THR A 461 15.70 23.61 -17.76
C THR A 461 16.32 24.98 -17.91
N ARG A 462 17.58 25.19 -17.45
CA ARG A 462 18.32 26.42 -17.68
C ARG A 462 18.56 26.67 -19.16
N LYS A 463 18.98 25.64 -19.91
CA LYS A 463 19.23 25.74 -21.34
C LYS A 463 17.95 25.97 -22.14
N GLU A 464 16.84 25.36 -21.77
CA GLU A 464 15.52 25.58 -22.38
C GLU A 464 15.01 27.01 -22.11
N ASN A 465 15.21 27.53 -20.90
CA ASN A 465 14.89 28.92 -20.56
C ASN A 465 15.78 29.93 -21.31
N GLU A 466 17.07 29.64 -21.49
CA GLU A 466 18.00 30.46 -22.29
C GLU A 466 17.64 30.47 -23.78
N LEU A 467 17.06 29.37 -24.29
CA LEU A 467 16.63 29.21 -25.67
C LEU A 467 15.20 29.73 -25.94
N GLY A 468 14.49 30.21 -24.91
CA GLY A 468 13.12 30.73 -25.02
C GLY A 468 12.07 29.66 -25.32
N VAL A 469 12.34 28.39 -25.02
CA VAL A 469 11.43 27.25 -25.22
C VAL A 469 10.77 26.88 -23.88
N GLY A 470 10.50 27.88 -23.03
CA GLY A 470 9.83 27.66 -21.75
C GLY A 470 8.34 27.34 -21.94
N PHE A 471 7.93 26.11 -21.64
CA PHE A 471 6.55 25.80 -21.33
C PHE A 471 6.27 26.34 -19.93
N TYR A 472 5.81 27.56 -19.85
CA TYR A 472 4.85 28.12 -18.91
C TYR A 472 4.78 29.64 -19.14
N GLN A 473 3.76 30.06 -19.85
CA GLN A 473 3.23 31.42 -19.64
C GLN A 473 2.04 31.31 -18.69
N PRO A 474 1.87 32.28 -17.76
CA PRO A 474 0.89 32.28 -16.70
C PRO A 474 -0.54 32.34 -17.19
#